data_f0fd3349e43e26f5260cd7cd2c2abfe6
#
_entry.id   f0fd3349e43e26f5260cd7cd2c2abfe6
#
_cell.length_a   1.000
_cell.length_b   1.000
_cell.length_c   1.000
_cell.angle_alpha   90.00
_cell.angle_beta   90.00
_cell.angle_gamma   90.00
#
_symmetry.space_group_name_H-M   'P 1'
#
loop_
_entity.id
_entity.type
_entity.pdbx_description
1 polymer ?
#
loop_
_entity_poly.entity_id
_entity_poly.type
_entity_poly.pdbx_seq_one_letter_code
_entity_poly.pdbx_strand_id
1 'polypeptide(L)'
;MQNAKDSFYMALRARLTAINPERTILLRGAVRPGILVEEAEAPFSQLPNDVFVLRWSGLEADMDMASTMAAEQCEITYHTCGTQSFGGLDRGRALSEMDEELMAMLQPFYTPKLNYAATPATAMLTQVFWDEPVFGPAASNRDRLGRSASVMVYSYQEQGE
;
A
#
# COMPACT_ATOMS: atom_id res chain seq x y z
N MET A 1 -5.23 -12.53 10.05
CA MET A 1 -4.40 -11.65 9.17
C MET A 1 -5.19 -10.52 8.51
N GLN A 2 -6.51 -10.63 8.27
CA GLN A 2 -7.30 -9.57 7.60
C GLN A 2 -7.22 -8.22 8.33
N ASN A 3 -7.38 -8.21 9.66
CA ASN A 3 -7.26 -6.98 10.45
C ASN A 3 -5.88 -6.30 10.32
N ALA A 4 -4.81 -7.09 10.12
CA ALA A 4 -3.47 -6.57 9.88
C ALA A 4 -3.36 -5.90 8.50
N LYS A 5 -3.90 -6.53 7.45
CA LYS A 5 -3.97 -5.95 6.10
C LYS A 5 -4.74 -4.63 6.08
N ASP A 6 -5.90 -4.62 6.71
CA ASP A 6 -6.75 -3.44 6.80
C ASP A 6 -6.04 -2.31 7.56
N SER A 7 -5.38 -2.63 8.68
CA SER A 7 -4.62 -1.66 9.48
C SER A 7 -3.42 -1.11 8.72
N PHE A 8 -2.67 -1.97 8.02
CA PHE A 8 -1.57 -1.55 7.15
C PHE A 8 -2.06 -0.60 6.05
N TYR A 9 -3.08 -1.00 5.29
CA TYR A 9 -3.66 -0.18 4.24
C TYR A 9 -4.14 1.18 4.76
N MET A 10 -4.89 1.20 5.86
CA MET A 10 -5.41 2.44 6.43
C MET A 10 -4.32 3.36 6.97
N ALA A 11 -3.22 2.79 7.51
CA ALA A 11 -2.06 3.55 7.91
C ALA A 11 -1.36 4.21 6.71
N LEU A 12 -1.12 3.47 5.63
CA LEU A 12 -0.53 4.02 4.40
C LEU A 12 -1.41 5.11 3.80
N ARG A 13 -2.71 4.89 3.76
CA ARG A 13 -3.69 5.86 3.26
C ARG A 13 -3.68 7.17 4.05
N ALA A 14 -3.64 7.10 5.38
CA ALA A 14 -3.56 8.28 6.24
C ALA A 14 -2.23 9.02 6.06
N ARG A 15 -1.13 8.28 5.96
CA ARG A 15 0.21 8.85 5.74
C ARG A 15 0.34 9.51 4.37
N LEU A 16 -0.18 8.89 3.31
CA LEU A 16 -0.21 9.50 1.98
C LEU A 16 -0.95 10.85 2.00
N THR A 17 -2.10 10.91 2.65
CA THR A 17 -2.86 12.16 2.80
C THR A 17 -2.05 13.26 3.52
N ALA A 18 -1.23 12.87 4.48
CA ALA A 18 -0.38 13.82 5.21
C ALA A 18 0.84 14.28 4.39
N ILE A 19 1.42 13.40 3.57
CA ILE A 19 2.61 13.67 2.75
C ILE A 19 2.24 14.42 1.47
N ASN A 20 1.24 13.92 0.75
CA ASN A 20 0.77 14.50 -0.50
C ASN A 20 -0.76 14.45 -0.58
N PRO A 21 -1.46 15.47 -0.06
CA PRO A 21 -2.93 15.54 -0.10
C PRO A 21 -3.51 15.66 -1.51
N GLU A 22 -2.69 16.03 -2.50
CA GLU A 22 -3.12 16.17 -3.90
C GLU A 22 -3.07 14.86 -4.67
N ARG A 23 -2.33 13.86 -4.18
CA ARG A 23 -2.33 12.52 -4.77
C ARG A 23 -3.63 11.80 -4.45
N THR A 24 -4.60 12.02 -5.32
CA THR A 24 -5.97 11.53 -5.13
C THR A 24 -6.45 10.74 -6.33
N ILE A 25 -7.50 9.97 -6.13
CA ILE A 25 -8.25 9.28 -7.18
C ILE A 25 -9.74 9.53 -7.00
N LEU A 26 -10.45 9.69 -8.11
CA LEU A 26 -11.91 9.69 -8.13
C LEU A 26 -12.40 8.25 -8.28
N LEU A 27 -13.03 7.71 -7.26
CA LEU A 27 -13.56 6.36 -7.26
C LEU A 27 -15.03 6.37 -6.83
N ARG A 28 -15.92 5.85 -7.70
CA ARG A 28 -17.38 5.80 -7.46
C ARG A 28 -17.97 7.15 -7.01
N GLY A 29 -17.49 8.23 -7.61
CA GLY A 29 -17.96 9.59 -7.32
C GLY A 29 -17.38 10.25 -6.07
N ALA A 30 -16.47 9.59 -5.35
CA ALA A 30 -15.77 10.14 -4.20
C ALA A 30 -14.28 10.35 -4.50
N VAL A 31 -13.75 11.51 -4.14
CA VAL A 31 -12.32 11.80 -4.17
C VAL A 31 -11.69 11.23 -2.90
N ARG A 32 -10.62 10.49 -3.05
CA ARG A 32 -9.92 9.81 -1.95
C ARG A 32 -8.41 9.71 -2.23
N PRO A 33 -7.58 9.43 -1.22
CA PRO A 33 -6.15 9.23 -1.45
C PRO A 33 -5.86 8.21 -2.53
N GLY A 34 -4.83 8.49 -3.35
CA GLY A 34 -4.41 7.69 -4.51
C GLY A 34 -3.71 6.39 -4.12
N ILE A 35 -4.33 5.60 -3.28
CA ILE A 35 -3.88 4.28 -2.85
C ILE A 35 -5.07 3.32 -2.82
N LEU A 36 -4.92 2.13 -3.40
CA LEU A 36 -5.98 1.14 -3.60
C LEU A 36 -5.51 -0.26 -3.21
N VAL A 37 -6.45 -1.12 -2.84
CA VAL A 37 -6.23 -2.57 -2.71
C VAL A 37 -6.85 -3.26 -3.93
N GLU A 38 -6.05 -4.01 -4.70
CA GLU A 38 -6.48 -4.59 -5.97
C GLU A 38 -7.70 -5.50 -5.81
N GLU A 39 -7.67 -6.39 -4.82
CA GLU A 39 -8.73 -7.38 -4.60
C GLU A 39 -10.07 -6.74 -4.16
N ALA A 40 -10.01 -5.59 -3.49
CA ALA A 40 -11.21 -4.97 -2.92
C ALA A 40 -11.76 -3.82 -3.76
N GLU A 41 -10.89 -3.07 -4.44
CA GLU A 41 -11.27 -1.76 -4.98
C GLU A 41 -10.95 -1.57 -6.45
N ALA A 42 -10.17 -2.45 -7.05
CA ALA A 42 -9.61 -2.24 -8.38
C ALA A 42 -9.98 -3.30 -9.43
N PRO A 43 -11.25 -3.48 -9.79
CA PRO A 43 -11.59 -4.16 -11.03
C PRO A 43 -11.36 -3.22 -12.23
N PHE A 44 -10.17 -2.61 -12.32
CA PHE A 44 -9.83 -1.76 -13.45
C PHE A 44 -9.26 -2.62 -14.58
N SER A 45 -9.73 -2.38 -15.80
CA SER A 45 -9.12 -2.96 -17.02
C SER A 45 -7.69 -2.46 -17.23
N GLN A 46 -7.36 -1.30 -16.68
CA GLN A 46 -6.02 -0.72 -16.60
C GLN A 46 -5.85 -0.01 -15.27
N LEU A 47 -4.71 -0.23 -14.61
CA LEU A 47 -4.37 0.48 -13.39
C LEU A 47 -4.29 2.00 -13.67
N PRO A 48 -4.87 2.84 -12.79
CA PRO A 48 -4.80 4.29 -12.95
C PRO A 48 -3.37 4.81 -12.77
N ASN A 49 -3.03 5.91 -13.45
CA ASN A 49 -1.75 6.58 -13.27
C ASN A 49 -1.70 7.31 -11.93
N ASP A 50 -0.48 7.50 -11.41
CA ASP A 50 -0.19 8.30 -10.22
C ASP A 50 -0.92 7.80 -8.96
N VAL A 51 -1.15 6.47 -8.89
CA VAL A 51 -1.83 5.78 -7.80
C VAL A 51 -1.01 4.57 -7.37
N PHE A 52 -0.96 4.31 -6.07
CA PHE A 52 -0.37 3.10 -5.50
C PHE A 52 -1.41 1.99 -5.43
N VAL A 53 -1.10 0.83 -5.96
CA VAL A 53 -2.00 -0.33 -5.94
C VAL A 53 -1.34 -1.47 -5.18
N LEU A 54 -1.96 -1.87 -4.08
CA LEU A 54 -1.54 -2.93 -3.21
C LEU A 54 -2.15 -4.26 -3.66
N ARG A 55 -1.33 -5.29 -3.70
CA ARG A 55 -1.72 -6.66 -3.95
C ARG A 55 -1.10 -7.57 -2.90
N TRP A 56 -1.89 -8.44 -2.32
CA TRP A 56 -1.42 -9.40 -1.33
C TRP A 56 -1.06 -10.74 -1.98
N SER A 57 0.05 -11.34 -1.54
CA SER A 57 0.51 -12.62 -2.06
C SER A 57 1.26 -13.40 -0.97
N GLY A 58 0.97 -14.70 -0.89
CA GLY A 58 1.69 -15.63 -0.03
C GLY A 58 1.49 -15.37 1.46
N LEU A 59 0.65 -16.16 2.11
CA LEU A 59 0.48 -16.16 3.57
C LEU A 59 1.38 -17.23 4.18
N GLU A 60 2.27 -16.82 5.07
CA GLU A 60 3.08 -17.70 5.89
C GLU A 60 2.63 -17.58 7.35
N ALA A 61 2.47 -18.69 8.04
CA ALA A 61 2.14 -18.73 9.46
C ALA A 61 3.14 -19.64 10.18
N ASP A 62 3.82 -19.09 11.17
CA ASP A 62 4.67 -19.88 12.05
C ASP A 62 3.80 -20.44 13.20
N MET A 63 3.56 -21.74 13.14
CA MET A 63 2.71 -22.47 14.10
C MET A 63 3.49 -23.00 15.30
N ASP A 64 4.80 -22.87 15.33
CA ASP A 64 5.68 -23.44 16.38
C ASP A 64 5.84 -22.51 17.59
N MET A 65 5.38 -21.28 17.50
CA MET A 65 5.46 -20.29 18.57
C MET A 65 4.23 -20.34 19.49
N ALA A 66 4.43 -20.01 20.76
CA ALA A 66 3.34 -19.88 21.74
C ALA A 66 2.31 -18.80 21.33
N SER A 67 2.69 -17.89 20.44
CA SER A 67 1.81 -16.96 19.73
C SER A 67 2.07 -17.09 18.23
N THR A 68 1.05 -17.42 17.46
CA THR A 68 1.16 -17.53 16.01
C THR A 68 1.47 -16.18 15.39
N MET A 69 2.64 -16.05 14.79
CA MET A 69 2.97 -14.90 13.95
C MET A 69 2.65 -15.25 12.50
N ALA A 70 1.87 -14.40 11.86
CA ALA A 70 1.60 -14.50 10.43
C ALA A 70 2.37 -13.43 9.67
N ALA A 71 2.88 -13.78 8.51
CA ALA A 71 3.54 -12.89 7.57
C ALA A 71 2.87 -12.99 6.20
N GLU A 72 2.71 -11.87 5.53
CA GLU A 72 2.17 -11.83 4.17
C GLU A 72 2.90 -10.77 3.35
N GLN A 73 3.23 -11.11 2.12
CA GLN A 73 3.88 -10.18 1.21
C GLN A 73 2.84 -9.26 0.58
N CYS A 74 3.12 -7.96 0.64
CA CYS A 74 2.40 -6.94 -0.08
C CYS A 74 3.26 -6.43 -1.24
N GLU A 75 2.77 -6.57 -2.46
CA GLU A 75 3.33 -5.93 -3.64
C GLU A 75 2.61 -4.61 -3.87
N ILE A 76 3.36 -3.52 -4.05
CA ILE A 76 2.84 -2.18 -4.29
C ILE A 76 3.30 -1.75 -5.68
N THR A 77 2.37 -1.70 -6.62
CA THR A 77 2.63 -1.30 -8.01
C THR A 77 2.14 0.11 -8.26
N TYR A 78 2.93 0.90 -8.96
CA TYR A 78 2.59 2.27 -9.34
C TYR A 78 3.27 2.66 -10.64
N HIS A 79 2.67 3.60 -11.36
CA HIS A 79 3.21 4.13 -12.62
C HIS A 79 2.68 5.53 -12.89
N THR A 80 3.40 6.25 -13.72
CA THR A 80 3.09 7.62 -14.12
C THR A 80 3.30 7.82 -15.63
N CYS A 81 2.56 8.75 -16.20
CA CYS A 81 2.80 9.27 -17.54
C CYS A 81 3.63 10.57 -17.53
N GLY A 82 4.03 11.06 -16.35
CA GLY A 82 4.57 12.39 -16.16
C GLY A 82 3.52 13.47 -16.32
N THR A 83 3.93 14.72 -16.47
CA THR A 83 3.02 15.86 -16.65
C THR A 83 2.80 16.15 -18.13
N GLN A 84 1.60 16.65 -18.47
CA GLN A 84 1.31 17.08 -19.84
C GLN A 84 2.16 18.29 -20.27
N SER A 85 2.60 19.10 -19.32
CA SER A 85 3.41 20.30 -19.57
C SER A 85 4.73 20.01 -20.28
N PHE A 86 5.32 18.82 -20.04
CA PHE A 86 6.59 18.41 -20.63
C PHE A 86 6.44 17.23 -21.61
N GLY A 87 5.20 16.88 -22.00
CA GLY A 87 4.94 15.77 -22.92
C GLY A 87 5.43 14.42 -22.40
N GLY A 88 5.50 14.24 -21.08
CA GLY A 88 5.98 13.02 -20.42
C GLY A 88 7.51 12.91 -20.33
N LEU A 89 8.27 13.93 -20.68
CA LEU A 89 9.74 13.94 -20.54
C LEU A 89 10.19 13.93 -19.07
N ASP A 90 9.30 14.31 -18.17
CA ASP A 90 9.50 14.34 -16.71
C ASP A 90 9.06 13.06 -15.98
N ARG A 91 8.71 12.00 -16.73
CA ARG A 91 8.27 10.71 -16.14
C ARG A 91 9.24 10.16 -15.10
N GLY A 92 10.54 10.30 -15.32
CA GLY A 92 11.55 9.85 -14.36
C GLY A 92 11.49 10.60 -13.03
N ARG A 93 11.24 11.92 -13.07
CA ARG A 93 11.08 12.74 -11.84
C ARG A 93 9.79 12.37 -11.12
N ALA A 94 8.68 12.28 -11.83
CA ALA A 94 7.39 11.90 -11.27
C ALA A 94 7.45 10.50 -10.64
N LEU A 95 8.16 9.54 -11.24
CA LEU A 95 8.37 8.23 -10.64
C LEU A 95 9.22 8.33 -9.36
N SER A 96 10.30 9.13 -9.37
CA SER A 96 11.14 9.33 -8.18
C SER A 96 10.37 9.98 -7.02
N GLU A 97 9.47 10.93 -7.31
CA GLU A 97 8.58 11.51 -6.30
C GLU A 97 7.66 10.44 -5.68
N MET A 98 7.12 9.53 -6.49
CA MET A 98 6.34 8.40 -5.98
C MET A 98 7.18 7.42 -5.15
N ASP A 99 8.43 7.16 -5.54
CA ASP A 99 9.36 6.34 -4.75
C ASP A 99 9.60 6.97 -3.36
N GLU A 100 9.85 8.28 -3.29
CA GLU A 100 10.05 9.03 -2.05
C GLU A 100 8.79 9.04 -1.17
N GLU A 101 7.63 9.26 -1.77
CA GLU A 101 6.34 9.19 -1.07
C GLU A 101 6.10 7.79 -0.48
N LEU A 102 6.37 6.72 -1.25
CA LEU A 102 6.21 5.36 -0.76
C LEU A 102 7.15 5.06 0.41
N MET A 103 8.43 5.45 0.31
CA MET A 103 9.37 5.32 1.42
C MET A 103 8.89 6.06 2.67
N ALA A 104 8.39 7.28 2.52
CA ALA A 104 7.88 8.08 3.63
C ALA A 104 6.59 7.50 4.23
N MET A 105 5.67 6.96 3.40
CA MET A 105 4.46 6.28 3.86
C MET A 105 4.77 5.05 4.71
N LEU A 106 5.82 4.32 4.36
CA LEU A 106 6.21 3.11 5.06
C LEU A 106 6.94 3.39 6.40
N GLN A 107 7.28 4.64 6.71
CA GLN A 107 7.86 5.06 7.99
C GLN A 107 6.78 5.58 8.96
N PRO A 108 6.82 5.24 10.25
CA PRO A 108 7.61 4.18 10.87
C PRO A 108 7.10 2.79 10.42
N PHE A 109 7.91 1.74 10.59
CA PHE A 109 7.62 0.37 10.14
C PHE A 109 6.61 -0.38 11.02
N TYR A 110 5.67 0.30 11.62
CA TYR A 110 4.59 -0.30 12.42
C TYR A 110 3.35 0.59 12.50
N THR A 111 2.22 -0.04 12.87
CA THR A 111 0.96 0.64 13.18
C THR A 111 0.17 -0.17 14.22
N PRO A 112 -0.68 0.46 15.05
CA PRO A 112 -1.65 -0.27 15.87
C PRO A 112 -2.55 -1.14 14.99
N LYS A 113 -2.83 -2.37 15.44
CA LYS A 113 -3.80 -3.23 14.78
C LYS A 113 -5.21 -2.85 15.25
N LEU A 114 -6.11 -2.65 14.29
CA LEU A 114 -7.49 -2.30 14.53
C LEU A 114 -8.43 -3.33 13.89
N ASN A 115 -9.52 -3.63 14.56
CA ASN A 115 -10.62 -4.40 13.98
C ASN A 115 -11.60 -3.46 13.28
N TYR A 116 -11.58 -3.44 11.97
CA TYR A 116 -12.46 -2.61 11.12
C TYR A 116 -13.82 -3.26 10.84
N ALA A 117 -14.09 -4.49 11.32
CA ALA A 117 -15.42 -5.07 11.31
C ALA A 117 -16.34 -4.39 12.35
N ALA A 118 -15.77 -3.75 13.36
CA ALA A 118 -16.49 -2.95 14.32
C ALA A 118 -16.66 -1.49 13.84
N THR A 119 -17.74 -0.82 14.25
CA THR A 119 -17.99 0.60 13.97
C THR A 119 -18.33 1.33 15.26
N PRO A 120 -17.46 2.22 15.78
CA PRO A 120 -16.13 2.56 15.26
C PRO A 120 -15.13 1.39 15.36
N ALA A 121 -14.06 1.44 14.57
CA ALA A 121 -12.99 0.46 14.62
C ALA A 121 -12.40 0.37 16.04
N THR A 122 -12.17 -0.85 16.52
CA THR A 122 -11.67 -1.10 17.89
C THR A 122 -10.21 -1.50 17.89
N ALA A 123 -9.45 -0.98 18.88
CA ALA A 123 -8.07 -1.35 19.05
C ALA A 123 -7.93 -2.82 19.47
N MET A 124 -6.95 -3.49 18.88
CA MET A 124 -6.54 -4.84 19.23
C MET A 124 -5.31 -4.80 20.15
N LEU A 125 -4.91 -5.94 20.69
CA LEU A 125 -3.80 -6.01 21.66
C LEU A 125 -2.42 -5.98 20.99
N THR A 126 -2.35 -6.37 19.72
CA THR A 126 -1.09 -6.48 18.96
C THR A 126 -0.93 -5.35 17.95
N GLN A 127 0.23 -5.31 17.33
CA GLN A 127 0.57 -4.34 16.32
C GLN A 127 0.80 -5.03 14.97
N VAL A 128 0.77 -4.25 13.91
CA VAL A 128 1.21 -4.63 12.58
C VAL A 128 2.55 -3.95 12.33
N PHE A 129 3.53 -4.70 11.86
CA PHE A 129 4.85 -4.20 11.49
C PHE A 129 5.28 -4.77 10.15
N TRP A 130 6.27 -4.14 9.54
CA TRP A 130 6.75 -4.52 8.22
C TRP A 130 8.24 -4.20 8.07
N ASP A 131 8.86 -4.86 7.09
CA ASP A 131 10.25 -4.64 6.73
C ASP A 131 10.42 -3.43 5.82
N GLU A 132 11.67 -3.05 5.57
CA GLU A 132 12.02 -2.07 4.55
C GLU A 132 11.52 -2.54 3.17
N PRO A 133 10.99 -1.62 2.34
CA PRO A 133 10.55 -1.96 1.00
C PRO A 133 11.72 -2.35 0.10
N VAL A 134 11.51 -3.39 -0.69
CA VAL A 134 12.44 -3.79 -1.75
C VAL A 134 11.88 -3.29 -3.08
N PHE A 135 12.54 -2.27 -3.64
CA PHE A 135 12.13 -1.69 -4.93
C PHE A 135 12.64 -2.53 -6.10
N GLY A 136 11.73 -2.86 -7.00
CA GLY A 136 12.05 -3.47 -8.28
C GLY A 136 12.62 -2.47 -9.29
N PRO A 137 13.07 -2.92 -10.47
CA PRO A 137 13.54 -2.05 -11.54
C PRO A 137 12.39 -1.20 -12.10
N ALA A 138 12.71 0.02 -12.53
CA ALA A 138 11.78 0.81 -13.31
C ALA A 138 11.55 0.16 -14.68
N ALA A 139 10.30 0.10 -15.11
CA ALA A 139 9.90 -0.49 -16.38
C ALA A 139 9.05 0.51 -17.18
N SER A 140 9.34 0.60 -18.47
CA SER A 140 8.57 1.44 -19.39
C SER A 140 7.60 0.58 -20.19
N ASN A 141 6.35 0.99 -20.22
CA ASN A 141 5.31 0.36 -21.04
C ASN A 141 4.53 1.45 -21.79
N ARG A 142 4.80 1.58 -23.08
CA ARG A 142 4.26 2.66 -23.93
C ARG A 142 4.64 4.03 -23.38
N ASP A 143 3.63 4.83 -23.01
CA ASP A 143 3.76 6.18 -22.44
C ASP A 143 3.94 6.20 -20.92
N ARG A 144 3.91 5.03 -20.26
CA ARG A 144 3.99 4.90 -18.80
C ARG A 144 5.39 4.46 -18.36
N LEU A 145 5.84 5.01 -17.26
CA LEU A 145 7.00 4.55 -16.52
C LEU A 145 6.51 4.10 -15.13
N GLY A 146 6.86 2.91 -14.72
CA GLY A 146 6.37 2.37 -13.45
C GLY A 146 7.39 1.49 -12.76
N ARG A 147 7.03 1.10 -11.55
CA ARG A 147 7.81 0.25 -10.66
C ARG A 147 6.89 -0.54 -9.75
N SER A 148 7.37 -1.65 -9.22
CA SER A 148 6.79 -2.28 -8.03
C SER A 148 7.79 -2.27 -6.88
N ALA A 149 7.25 -2.28 -5.67
CA ALA A 149 7.99 -2.52 -4.43
C ALA A 149 7.32 -3.65 -3.67
N SER A 150 8.10 -4.48 -2.99
CA SER A 150 7.60 -5.55 -2.12
C SER A 150 7.92 -5.25 -0.67
N VAL A 151 6.97 -5.57 0.22
CA VAL A 151 7.07 -5.37 1.67
C VAL A 151 6.53 -6.62 2.34
N MET A 152 7.27 -7.18 3.31
CA MET A 152 6.74 -8.23 4.19
C MET A 152 6.03 -7.56 5.36
N VAL A 153 4.79 -7.95 5.59
CA VAL A 153 3.92 -7.44 6.66
C VAL A 153 3.67 -8.56 7.67
N TYR A 154 3.93 -8.27 8.93
CA TYR A 154 3.87 -9.21 10.04
C TYR A 154 2.82 -8.80 11.06
N SER A 155 2.16 -9.78 11.66
CA SER A 155 1.29 -9.55 12.80
C SER A 155 1.15 -10.81 13.65
N TYR A 156 1.21 -10.64 14.97
CA TYR A 156 0.77 -11.69 15.89
C TYR A 156 -0.74 -11.86 15.80
N GLN A 157 -1.17 -13.12 15.66
CA GLN A 157 -2.59 -13.43 15.61
C GLN A 157 -3.18 -13.43 17.02
N GLU A 158 -4.35 -12.84 17.18
CA GLU A 158 -5.09 -12.79 18.44
C GLU A 158 -6.19 -13.86 18.45
N GLN A 159 -6.61 -14.24 19.64
CA GLN A 159 -7.66 -15.22 19.77
C GLN A 159 -8.96 -14.69 19.16
N GLY A 160 -9.50 -15.41 18.17
CA GLY A 160 -10.72 -15.05 17.46
C GLY A 160 -10.51 -14.36 16.10
N GLU A 161 -9.26 -14.29 15.60
CA GLU A 161 -8.94 -13.85 14.23
C GLU A 161 -8.99 -15.00 13.22
#